data_a897fcad57ac016d80ff3cc5ed628e3d
#
_entry.id   a897fcad57ac016d80ff3cc5ed628e3d
#
_cell.length_a   1.000
_cell.length_b   1.000
_cell.length_c   1.000
_cell.angle_alpha   90.00
_cell.angle_beta   90.00
_cell.angle_gamma   90.00
#
_symmetry.space_group_name_H-M   'P 1'
#
loop_
_entity.id
_entity.type
_entity.pdbx_description
1 polymer ?
#
loop_
_entity_poly.entity_id
_entity_poly.type
_entity_poly.pdbx_seq_one_letter_code
_entity_poly.pdbx_strand_id
1 'polypeptide(L)'
;RGIGDAGATALAHGTTVATNALLERRGARVALVTGEGLEDLIEIARQDRPSLYDPFADRPAPLVDRPDRHGVPGRLAADGSELVAPDPGAVDALDLDGAEAVAVCLLHADLDDAHERVVAERLRARGLDVTASSEVTPEVREYERTVTTVVNAYLRPPCRTYLRRLAGAADEVTVMTSAGGLVPLAGAAEVPASLLLSGPAGGVAAAAAIAAACGFPDAVTFDMGGTSTDVC
;
A
#
# COMPACT_ATOMS: atom_id res chain seq x y z
N ARG A 1 -15.62 -0.98 25.80
CA ARG A 1 -15.71 0.16 26.73
C ARG A 1 -14.89 1.27 26.08
N GLY A 2 -15.55 2.42 25.74
CA GLY A 2 -14.85 3.59 25.25
C GLY A 2 -13.77 4.02 26.24
N ILE A 3 -12.67 4.56 25.72
CA ILE A 3 -11.69 5.30 26.51
C ILE A 3 -12.52 6.45 27.11
N GLY A 4 -12.77 6.38 28.42
CA GLY A 4 -13.62 7.33 29.09
C GLY A 4 -13.01 8.72 29.11
N ASP A 5 -13.79 9.72 29.50
CA ASP A 5 -13.53 11.17 29.59
C ASP A 5 -12.27 11.66 30.32
N ALA A 6 -11.28 10.83 30.60
CA ALA A 6 -9.96 11.24 31.02
C ALA A 6 -9.20 11.63 29.73
N GLY A 7 -9.14 12.92 29.42
CA GLY A 7 -8.44 13.46 28.25
C GLY A 7 -7.04 12.85 28.09
N ALA A 8 -6.95 11.83 27.26
CA ALA A 8 -5.66 11.22 26.92
C ALA A 8 -4.87 12.23 26.09
N THR A 9 -3.68 12.57 26.52
CA THR A 9 -2.80 13.49 25.80
C THR A 9 -2.17 12.82 24.58
N ALA A 10 -1.95 11.49 24.63
CA ALA A 10 -1.38 10.73 23.51
C ALA A 10 -2.04 9.34 23.40
N LEU A 11 -2.27 8.89 22.18
CA LEU A 11 -2.76 7.56 21.85
C LEU A 11 -1.88 6.93 20.78
N ALA A 12 -1.26 5.79 21.09
CA ALA A 12 -0.62 4.92 20.10
C ALA A 12 -1.59 3.78 19.74
N HIS A 13 -1.93 3.66 18.45
CA HIS A 13 -2.95 2.75 17.96
C HIS A 13 -2.38 1.72 17.01
N GLY A 14 -2.53 0.42 17.34
CA GLY A 14 -2.31 -0.69 16.41
C GLY A 14 -3.63 -1.10 15.76
N THR A 15 -3.61 -1.51 14.49
CA THR A 15 -4.83 -1.87 13.76
C THR A 15 -4.60 -2.99 12.76
N THR A 16 -5.61 -3.83 12.59
CA THR A 16 -5.65 -4.87 11.54
C THR A 16 -6.54 -4.48 10.35
N VAL A 17 -7.06 -3.24 10.32
CA VAL A 17 -8.02 -2.81 9.30
C VAL A 17 -7.46 -2.96 7.88
N ALA A 18 -6.20 -2.59 7.66
CA ALA A 18 -5.55 -2.72 6.36
C ALA A 18 -5.38 -4.19 5.96
N THR A 19 -4.89 -5.02 6.89
CA THR A 19 -4.68 -6.45 6.65
C THR A 19 -6.01 -7.17 6.36
N ASN A 20 -7.04 -6.90 7.15
CA ASN A 20 -8.36 -7.50 6.95
C ASN A 20 -8.99 -7.05 5.62
N ALA A 21 -8.90 -5.76 5.26
CA ALA A 21 -9.41 -5.25 4.00
C ALA A 21 -8.74 -5.92 2.79
N LEU A 22 -7.43 -6.19 2.88
CA LEU A 22 -6.68 -6.88 1.83
C LEU A 22 -7.06 -8.37 1.74
N LEU A 23 -7.09 -9.08 2.87
CA LEU A 23 -7.40 -10.52 2.93
C LEU A 23 -8.83 -10.82 2.49
N GLU A 24 -9.78 -9.98 2.90
CA GLU A 24 -11.20 -10.11 2.57
C GLU A 24 -11.55 -9.53 1.19
N ARG A 25 -10.58 -8.98 0.47
CA ARG A 25 -10.79 -8.32 -0.83
C ARG A 25 -11.85 -7.19 -0.77
N ARG A 26 -11.82 -6.37 0.29
CA ARG A 26 -12.75 -5.26 0.56
C ARG A 26 -12.06 -3.90 0.50
N GLY A 27 -11.29 -3.66 -0.55
CA GLY A 27 -10.66 -2.36 -0.83
C GLY A 27 -11.39 -1.60 -1.93
N ALA A 28 -10.77 -0.50 -2.36
CA ALA A 28 -11.26 0.34 -3.45
C ALA A 28 -11.10 -0.35 -4.82
N ARG A 29 -11.95 0.00 -5.79
CA ARG A 29 -11.68 -0.31 -7.18
C ARG A 29 -10.53 0.56 -7.67
N VAL A 30 -9.42 -0.06 -8.03
CA VAL A 30 -8.18 0.62 -8.43
C VAL A 30 -8.00 0.53 -9.93
N ALA A 31 -7.68 1.67 -10.57
CA ALA A 31 -7.07 1.68 -11.89
C ALA A 31 -5.54 1.77 -11.75
N LEU A 32 -4.82 0.99 -12.56
CA LEU A 32 -3.36 1.05 -12.66
C LEU A 32 -2.97 1.84 -13.91
N VAL A 33 -2.16 2.89 -13.73
CA VAL A 33 -1.53 3.64 -14.83
C VAL A 33 -0.04 3.34 -14.81
N THR A 34 0.46 2.80 -15.91
CA THR A 34 1.86 2.40 -16.07
C THR A 34 2.43 2.86 -17.42
N GLY A 35 3.69 2.63 -17.68
CA GLY A 35 4.27 2.89 -18.99
C GLY A 35 3.65 1.97 -20.06
N GLU A 36 3.42 2.51 -21.25
CA GLU A 36 2.88 1.78 -22.39
C GLU A 36 3.68 0.50 -22.66
N GLY A 37 2.95 -0.64 -22.81
CA GLY A 37 3.51 -1.98 -22.96
C GLY A 37 3.88 -2.69 -21.66
N LEU A 38 3.63 -2.10 -20.47
CA LEU A 38 3.88 -2.68 -19.16
C LEU A 38 2.60 -3.00 -18.37
N GLU A 39 1.43 -2.92 -19.00
CA GLU A 39 0.12 -3.10 -18.35
C GLU A 39 -0.05 -4.50 -17.75
N ASP A 40 0.64 -5.49 -18.32
CA ASP A 40 0.56 -6.88 -17.87
C ASP A 40 1.67 -7.27 -16.87
N LEU A 41 2.53 -6.30 -16.47
CA LEU A 41 3.60 -6.55 -15.50
C LEU A 41 3.09 -7.17 -14.20
N ILE A 42 1.96 -6.67 -13.68
CA ILE A 42 1.36 -7.15 -12.41
C ILE A 42 0.85 -8.60 -12.55
N GLU A 43 0.46 -9.03 -13.75
CA GLU A 43 -0.01 -10.39 -14.02
C GLU A 43 1.13 -11.34 -14.34
N ILE A 44 2.09 -10.92 -15.13
CA ILE A 44 3.31 -11.68 -15.43
C ILE A 44 4.07 -11.98 -14.13
N ALA A 45 4.13 -11.02 -13.22
CA ALA A 45 4.80 -11.12 -11.92
C ALA A 45 6.25 -11.61 -12.06
N ARG A 46 6.67 -12.51 -11.19
CA ARG A 46 8.00 -13.14 -11.25
C ARG A 46 8.05 -14.37 -12.15
N GLN A 47 6.98 -14.67 -12.89
CA GLN A 47 6.85 -15.87 -13.74
C GLN A 47 6.99 -17.21 -12.97
N ASP A 48 6.86 -17.16 -11.65
CA ASP A 48 6.87 -18.37 -10.83
C ASP A 48 5.61 -19.19 -11.07
N ARG A 49 5.79 -20.50 -11.18
CA ARG A 49 4.65 -21.41 -11.29
C ARG A 49 3.98 -21.57 -9.92
N PRO A 50 2.65 -21.49 -9.82
CA PRO A 50 1.94 -21.70 -8.55
C PRO A 50 2.10 -23.13 -8.03
N SER A 51 2.32 -24.10 -8.94
CA SER A 51 2.68 -25.49 -8.63
C SER A 51 3.64 -26.04 -9.68
N LEU A 52 4.63 -26.82 -9.25
CA LEU A 52 5.55 -27.53 -10.16
C LEU A 52 4.90 -28.76 -10.82
N TYR A 53 3.92 -29.37 -10.15
CA TYR A 53 3.33 -30.67 -10.52
C TYR A 53 1.90 -30.56 -10.99
N ASP A 54 1.20 -29.46 -10.74
CA ASP A 54 -0.16 -29.20 -11.20
C ASP A 54 -0.15 -28.12 -12.29
N PRO A 55 -0.31 -28.51 -13.58
CA PRO A 55 -0.34 -27.56 -14.68
C PRO A 55 -1.61 -26.71 -14.73
N PHE A 56 -2.64 -27.05 -13.95
CA PHE A 56 -3.91 -26.34 -13.88
C PHE A 56 -4.01 -25.41 -12.67
N ALA A 57 -2.98 -25.36 -11.82
CA ALA A 57 -2.96 -24.44 -10.71
C ALA A 57 -2.79 -23.01 -11.19
N ASP A 58 -3.78 -22.17 -10.91
CA ASP A 58 -3.75 -20.75 -11.24
C ASP A 58 -3.14 -19.91 -10.11
N ARG A 59 -2.56 -18.76 -10.47
CA ARG A 59 -2.14 -17.75 -9.51
C ARG A 59 -3.36 -17.02 -8.92
N PRO A 60 -3.25 -16.49 -7.70
CA PRO A 60 -4.27 -15.56 -7.20
C PRO A 60 -4.49 -14.40 -8.19
N ALA A 61 -5.74 -14.06 -8.46
CA ALA A 61 -6.07 -12.94 -9.33
C ALA A 61 -5.44 -11.63 -8.80
N PRO A 62 -4.85 -10.79 -9.66
CA PRO A 62 -4.37 -9.47 -9.29
C PRO A 62 -5.47 -8.62 -8.64
N LEU A 63 -5.08 -7.54 -7.95
CA LEU A 63 -6.05 -6.59 -7.37
C LEU A 63 -6.66 -5.64 -8.40
N VAL A 64 -6.03 -5.54 -9.57
CA VAL A 64 -6.50 -4.71 -10.69
C VAL A 64 -6.73 -5.61 -11.88
N ASP A 65 -7.97 -5.65 -12.36
CA ASP A 65 -8.35 -6.42 -13.54
C ASP A 65 -7.75 -5.81 -14.82
N ARG A 66 -7.57 -6.62 -15.87
CA ARG A 66 -6.92 -6.16 -17.11
C ARG A 66 -7.56 -4.92 -17.75
N PRO A 67 -8.90 -4.76 -17.77
CA PRO A 67 -9.53 -3.55 -18.30
C PRO A 67 -9.21 -2.27 -17.54
N ASP A 68 -8.86 -2.37 -16.25
CA ASP A 68 -8.54 -1.23 -15.39
C ASP A 68 -7.01 -0.92 -15.39
N ARG A 69 -6.23 -1.53 -16.33
CA ARG A 69 -4.79 -1.27 -16.50
C ARG A 69 -4.56 -0.46 -17.76
N HIS A 70 -3.94 0.69 -17.62
CA HIS A 70 -3.77 1.68 -18.67
C HIS A 70 -2.30 2.00 -18.88
N GLY A 71 -1.86 1.97 -20.15
CA GLY A 71 -0.54 2.42 -20.56
C GLY A 71 -0.55 3.89 -20.94
N VAL A 72 0.48 4.63 -20.54
CA VAL A 72 0.71 6.01 -20.99
C VAL A 72 2.09 6.13 -21.63
N PRO A 73 2.25 7.00 -22.66
CA PRO A 73 3.55 7.34 -23.19
C PRO A 73 4.44 7.95 -22.09
N GLY A 74 5.74 7.70 -22.23
CA GLY A 74 6.74 8.18 -21.29
C GLY A 74 7.73 7.05 -20.98
N ARG A 75 9.01 7.32 -21.16
CA ARG A 75 10.05 6.30 -20.94
C ARG A 75 11.34 6.94 -20.46
N LEU A 76 11.86 6.43 -19.37
CA LEU A 76 13.23 6.65 -18.94
C LEU A 76 14.12 5.48 -19.34
N ALA A 77 15.38 5.75 -19.61
CA ALA A 77 16.43 4.75 -19.78
C ALA A 77 16.90 4.24 -18.40
N ALA A 78 17.69 3.16 -18.39
CA ALA A 78 18.23 2.57 -17.18
C ALA A 78 19.22 3.47 -16.40
N ASP A 79 19.72 4.54 -17.03
CA ASP A 79 20.53 5.56 -16.39
C ASP A 79 19.73 6.79 -15.91
N GLY A 80 18.38 6.74 -16.02
CA GLY A 80 17.48 7.83 -15.66
C GLY A 80 17.30 8.89 -16.75
N SER A 81 18.00 8.80 -17.88
CA SER A 81 17.82 9.76 -18.98
C SER A 81 16.47 9.59 -19.67
N GLU A 82 15.88 10.70 -20.10
CA GLU A 82 14.59 10.68 -20.80
C GLU A 82 14.76 10.17 -22.23
N LEU A 83 14.02 9.10 -22.59
CA LEU A 83 13.91 8.58 -23.95
C LEU A 83 12.63 9.12 -24.63
N VAL A 84 11.53 9.16 -23.91
CA VAL A 84 10.23 9.66 -24.38
C VAL A 84 9.60 10.45 -23.25
N ALA A 85 9.25 11.70 -23.51
CA ALA A 85 8.51 12.52 -22.53
C ALA A 85 7.08 11.98 -22.30
N PRO A 86 6.51 12.14 -21.11
CA PRO A 86 5.12 11.82 -20.88
C PRO A 86 4.20 12.72 -21.72
N ASP A 87 3.12 12.16 -22.26
CA ASP A 87 2.11 12.92 -22.99
C ASP A 87 0.92 13.25 -22.08
N PRO A 88 0.79 14.52 -21.63
CA PRO A 88 -0.35 14.93 -20.81
C PRO A 88 -1.70 14.73 -21.48
N GLY A 89 -1.78 14.81 -22.82
CA GLY A 89 -3.02 14.59 -23.57
C GLY A 89 -3.47 13.13 -23.51
N ALA A 90 -2.54 12.19 -23.58
CA ALA A 90 -2.82 10.76 -23.41
C ALA A 90 -3.31 10.46 -21.99
N VAL A 91 -2.74 11.11 -20.96
CA VAL A 91 -3.20 10.97 -19.57
C VAL A 91 -4.61 11.51 -19.37
N ASP A 92 -4.93 12.65 -19.98
CA ASP A 92 -6.27 13.25 -19.90
C ASP A 92 -7.33 12.38 -20.62
N ALA A 93 -6.95 11.66 -21.65
CA ALA A 93 -7.82 10.79 -22.44
C ALA A 93 -8.10 9.43 -21.79
N LEU A 94 -7.45 9.08 -20.68
CA LEU A 94 -7.68 7.81 -20.00
C LEU A 94 -9.13 7.71 -19.52
N ASP A 95 -9.78 6.60 -19.85
CA ASP A 95 -11.07 6.22 -19.28
C ASP A 95 -10.84 5.53 -17.94
N LEU A 96 -11.13 6.23 -16.86
CA LEU A 96 -10.99 5.77 -15.49
C LEU A 96 -12.34 5.72 -14.77
N ASP A 97 -13.43 5.57 -15.53
CA ASP A 97 -14.78 5.56 -14.96
C ASP A 97 -14.96 4.40 -13.97
N GLY A 98 -15.54 4.73 -12.83
CA GLY A 98 -15.74 3.79 -11.73
C GLY A 98 -14.49 3.47 -10.90
N ALA A 99 -13.31 4.01 -11.21
CA ALA A 99 -12.15 3.88 -10.32
C ALA A 99 -12.32 4.77 -9.08
N GLU A 100 -12.14 4.18 -7.89
CA GLU A 100 -12.18 4.90 -6.62
C GLU A 100 -10.79 5.41 -6.22
N ALA A 101 -9.74 4.78 -6.75
CA ALA A 101 -8.35 5.18 -6.57
C ALA A 101 -7.52 4.82 -7.79
N VAL A 102 -6.42 5.52 -7.99
CA VAL A 102 -5.49 5.29 -9.10
C VAL A 102 -4.09 5.03 -8.57
N ALA A 103 -3.49 3.94 -9.01
CA ALA A 103 -2.08 3.64 -8.79
C ALA A 103 -1.27 4.06 -10.02
N VAL A 104 -0.23 4.86 -9.84
CA VAL A 104 0.71 5.25 -10.90
C VAL A 104 2.05 4.63 -10.63
N CYS A 105 2.57 3.80 -11.55
CA CYS A 105 3.89 3.19 -11.44
C CYS A 105 4.57 3.16 -12.81
N LEU A 106 5.54 4.05 -12.99
CA LEU A 106 6.30 4.14 -14.23
C LEU A 106 7.69 3.51 -14.09
N LEU A 107 8.21 3.04 -15.21
CA LEU A 107 9.53 2.42 -15.26
C LEU A 107 10.61 3.44 -14.87
N HIS A 108 11.55 3.01 -13.99
CA HIS A 108 12.66 3.82 -13.50
C HIS A 108 12.28 5.09 -12.72
N ALA A 109 11.06 5.16 -12.18
CA ALA A 109 10.66 6.25 -11.30
C ALA A 109 11.40 6.27 -9.95
N ASP A 110 12.14 5.21 -9.62
CA ASP A 110 13.11 5.15 -8.53
C ASP A 110 14.39 5.97 -8.80
N LEU A 111 14.73 6.22 -10.08
CA LEU A 111 15.86 7.04 -10.49
C LEU A 111 15.45 8.51 -10.71
N ASP A 112 14.30 8.74 -11.35
CA ASP A 112 13.71 10.06 -11.57
C ASP A 112 12.19 9.98 -11.56
N ASP A 113 11.56 10.62 -10.61
CA ASP A 113 10.11 10.65 -10.41
C ASP A 113 9.38 11.68 -11.29
N ALA A 114 10.09 12.47 -12.10
CA ALA A 114 9.50 13.58 -12.85
C ALA A 114 8.32 13.15 -13.73
N HIS A 115 8.44 12.00 -14.40
CA HIS A 115 7.36 11.45 -15.24
C HIS A 115 6.13 11.05 -14.40
N GLU A 116 6.35 10.37 -13.26
CA GLU A 116 5.24 10.03 -12.35
C GLU A 116 4.55 11.26 -11.79
N ARG A 117 5.31 12.30 -11.44
CA ARG A 117 4.72 13.57 -10.97
C ARG A 117 3.81 14.21 -12.00
N VAL A 118 4.24 14.28 -13.26
CA VAL A 118 3.41 14.82 -14.35
C VAL A 118 2.11 14.03 -14.47
N VAL A 119 2.18 12.70 -14.50
CA VAL A 119 0.99 11.83 -14.61
C VAL A 119 0.10 11.98 -13.38
N ALA A 120 0.67 11.90 -12.18
CA ALA A 120 -0.08 11.98 -10.93
C ALA A 120 -0.77 13.34 -10.73
N GLU A 121 -0.10 14.45 -11.05
CA GLU A 121 -0.66 15.80 -10.95
C GLU A 121 -1.84 15.98 -11.92
N ARG A 122 -1.73 15.47 -13.16
CA ARG A 122 -2.82 15.50 -14.13
C ARG A 122 -4.05 14.73 -13.63
N LEU A 123 -3.85 13.52 -13.11
CA LEU A 123 -4.94 12.70 -12.58
C LEU A 123 -5.56 13.31 -11.32
N ARG A 124 -4.73 13.88 -10.42
CA ARG A 124 -5.21 14.62 -9.24
C ARG A 124 -6.03 15.85 -9.63
N ALA A 125 -5.65 16.58 -10.67
CA ALA A 125 -6.41 17.69 -11.20
C ALA A 125 -7.81 17.31 -11.71
N ARG A 126 -8.01 16.02 -12.08
CA ARG A 126 -9.32 15.44 -12.41
C ARG A 126 -10.14 15.06 -11.16
N GLY A 127 -9.61 15.27 -9.95
CA GLY A 127 -10.27 14.94 -8.69
C GLY A 127 -10.09 13.48 -8.24
N LEU A 128 -9.18 12.73 -8.85
CA LEU A 128 -8.93 11.33 -8.53
C LEU A 128 -8.02 11.17 -7.30
N ASP A 129 -8.23 10.12 -6.52
CA ASP A 129 -7.34 9.72 -5.42
C ASP A 129 -6.15 8.94 -5.98
N VAL A 130 -4.98 9.59 -6.09
CA VAL A 130 -3.82 9.06 -6.80
C VAL A 130 -2.69 8.71 -5.84
N THR A 131 -2.17 7.49 -5.97
CA THR A 131 -0.94 7.01 -5.33
C THR A 131 0.13 6.85 -6.40
N ALA A 132 1.23 7.60 -6.31
CA ALA A 132 2.40 7.39 -7.15
C ALA A 132 3.41 6.47 -6.46
N SER A 133 4.12 5.64 -7.23
CA SER A 133 5.06 4.66 -6.68
C SER A 133 6.25 5.32 -6.00
N SER A 134 6.70 6.44 -6.52
CA SER A 134 7.78 7.27 -5.95
C SER A 134 7.43 7.86 -4.56
N GLU A 135 6.13 8.02 -4.24
CA GLU A 135 5.66 8.52 -2.94
C GLU A 135 5.54 7.42 -1.89
N VAL A 136 5.38 6.16 -2.29
CA VAL A 136 5.11 5.02 -1.39
C VAL A 136 6.33 4.16 -1.18
N THR A 137 7.02 3.80 -2.26
CA THR A 137 8.15 2.88 -2.24
C THR A 137 9.10 3.18 -3.42
N PRO A 138 9.97 4.19 -3.30
CA PRO A 138 10.90 4.57 -4.37
C PRO A 138 12.07 3.57 -4.46
N GLU A 139 11.75 2.29 -4.62
CA GLU A 139 12.73 1.21 -4.66
C GLU A 139 12.85 0.64 -6.07
N VAL A 140 14.02 0.08 -6.37
CA VAL A 140 14.24 -0.74 -7.58
C VAL A 140 13.27 -1.92 -7.57
N ARG A 141 13.01 -2.52 -8.73
CA ARG A 141 12.12 -3.67 -8.99
C ARG A 141 10.68 -3.26 -9.22
N GLU A 142 10.38 -3.06 -10.48
CA GLU A 142 9.09 -2.56 -10.98
C GLU A 142 7.89 -3.40 -10.53
N TYR A 143 8.04 -4.74 -10.46
CA TYR A 143 6.93 -5.60 -10.04
C TYR A 143 6.53 -5.34 -8.59
N GLU A 144 7.47 -5.40 -7.65
CA GLU A 144 7.20 -5.18 -6.23
C GLU A 144 6.72 -3.75 -5.98
N ARG A 145 7.32 -2.77 -6.68
CA ARG A 145 6.89 -1.38 -6.60
C ARG A 145 5.46 -1.20 -7.11
N THR A 146 5.10 -1.82 -8.24
CA THR A 146 3.75 -1.79 -8.79
C THR A 146 2.75 -2.43 -7.82
N VAL A 147 3.05 -3.62 -7.30
CA VAL A 147 2.18 -4.31 -6.34
C VAL A 147 1.97 -3.47 -5.08
N THR A 148 3.04 -2.93 -4.50
CA THR A 148 2.95 -2.08 -3.30
C THR A 148 2.12 -0.83 -3.55
N THR A 149 2.30 -0.18 -4.71
CA THR A 149 1.54 1.01 -5.10
C THR A 149 0.05 0.70 -5.28
N VAL A 150 -0.27 -0.41 -5.96
CA VAL A 150 -1.65 -0.89 -6.13
C VAL A 150 -2.28 -1.22 -4.77
N VAL A 151 -1.57 -1.95 -3.91
CA VAL A 151 -2.05 -2.26 -2.56
C VAL A 151 -2.30 -0.98 -1.77
N ASN A 152 -1.42 0.00 -1.85
CA ASN A 152 -1.61 1.28 -1.18
C ASN A 152 -2.87 2.01 -1.68
N ALA A 153 -3.03 2.15 -3.00
CA ALA A 153 -4.22 2.76 -3.60
C ALA A 153 -5.50 2.02 -3.20
N TYR A 154 -5.46 0.69 -3.20
CA TYR A 154 -6.56 -0.18 -2.80
C TYR A 154 -7.01 0.03 -1.34
N LEU A 155 -6.06 0.25 -0.45
CA LEU A 155 -6.31 0.39 0.99
C LEU A 155 -6.63 1.84 1.42
N ARG A 156 -6.24 2.86 0.63
CA ARG A 156 -6.38 4.28 1.05
C ARG A 156 -7.81 4.69 1.41
N PRO A 157 -8.84 4.48 0.59
CA PRO A 157 -10.20 4.91 0.93
C PRO A 157 -10.74 4.27 2.21
N PRO A 158 -10.71 2.92 2.40
CA PRO A 158 -11.21 2.30 3.63
C PRO A 158 -10.39 2.67 4.86
N CYS A 159 -9.04 2.70 4.77
CA CYS A 159 -8.18 3.07 5.89
C CYS A 159 -8.35 4.55 6.28
N ARG A 160 -8.43 5.46 5.30
CA ARG A 160 -8.67 6.89 5.54
C ARG A 160 -10.02 7.10 6.27
N THR A 161 -11.06 6.38 5.86
CA THR A 161 -12.38 6.43 6.52
C THR A 161 -12.31 5.94 7.96
N TYR A 162 -11.57 4.87 8.21
CA TYR A 162 -11.37 4.33 9.56
C TYR A 162 -10.55 5.29 10.43
N LEU A 163 -9.41 5.76 9.94
CA LEU A 163 -8.49 6.61 10.70
C LEU A 163 -9.11 7.97 11.06
N ARG A 164 -9.96 8.53 10.19
CA ARG A 164 -10.72 9.75 10.51
C ARG A 164 -11.58 9.62 11.78
N ARG A 165 -12.07 8.43 12.10
CA ARG A 165 -12.86 8.19 13.31
C ARG A 165 -12.03 8.20 14.58
N LEU A 166 -10.71 8.06 14.46
CA LEU A 166 -9.76 8.17 15.57
C LEU A 166 -9.29 9.61 15.79
N ALA A 167 -9.53 10.50 14.83
CA ALA A 167 -9.22 11.91 15.00
C ALA A 167 -10.04 12.48 16.19
N GLY A 168 -9.34 13.09 17.15
CA GLY A 168 -9.97 13.62 18.37
C GLY A 168 -10.11 12.62 19.53
N ALA A 169 -9.62 11.39 19.39
CA ALA A 169 -9.57 10.43 20.51
C ALA A 169 -8.51 10.81 21.57
N ALA A 170 -7.51 11.60 21.20
CA ALA A 170 -6.50 12.19 22.06
C ALA A 170 -5.97 13.48 21.40
N ASP A 171 -5.16 14.26 22.14
CA ASP A 171 -4.50 15.45 21.60
C ASP A 171 -3.53 15.05 20.47
N GLU A 172 -2.82 13.93 20.67
CA GLU A 172 -1.94 13.33 19.68
C GLU A 172 -2.32 11.87 19.44
N VAL A 173 -2.57 11.50 18.17
CA VAL A 173 -2.86 10.12 17.76
C VAL A 173 -1.83 9.65 16.75
N THR A 174 -1.11 8.60 17.10
CA THR A 174 -0.16 7.91 16.23
C THR A 174 -0.60 6.49 15.94
N VAL A 175 -0.19 5.96 14.80
CA VAL A 175 -0.52 4.61 14.34
C VAL A 175 0.76 3.81 14.16
N MET A 176 0.74 2.57 14.64
CA MET A 176 1.86 1.65 14.48
C MET A 176 1.97 1.16 13.03
N THR A 177 3.19 1.11 12.54
CA THR A 177 3.53 0.56 11.22
C THR A 177 4.08 -0.87 11.33
N SER A 178 4.14 -1.58 10.21
CA SER A 178 4.75 -2.91 10.11
C SER A 178 6.25 -2.93 10.47
N ALA A 179 6.93 -1.78 10.32
CA ALA A 179 8.33 -1.62 10.72
C ALA A 179 8.52 -1.43 12.23
N GLY A 180 7.44 -1.42 13.03
CA GLY A 180 7.49 -1.23 14.49
C GLY A 180 7.59 0.23 14.92
N GLY A 181 7.57 1.19 13.99
CA GLY A 181 7.54 2.62 14.28
C GLY A 181 6.12 3.18 14.42
N LEU A 182 6.01 4.41 14.92
CA LEU A 182 4.76 5.17 15.01
C LEU A 182 4.76 6.31 13.99
N VAL A 183 3.64 6.49 13.30
CA VAL A 183 3.42 7.60 12.37
C VAL A 183 2.15 8.37 12.75
N PRO A 184 2.07 9.68 12.48
CA PRO A 184 0.84 10.45 12.67
C PRO A 184 -0.31 9.90 11.82
N LEU A 185 -1.57 10.12 12.26
CA LEU A 185 -2.77 9.68 11.53
C LEU A 185 -2.76 10.09 10.05
N ALA A 186 -2.30 11.30 9.74
CA ALA A 186 -2.24 11.79 8.37
C ALA A 186 -1.30 10.94 7.50
N GLY A 187 -0.10 10.62 8.00
CA GLY A 187 0.85 9.76 7.30
C GLY A 187 0.34 8.34 7.12
N ALA A 188 -0.29 7.77 8.17
CA ALA A 188 -0.94 6.46 8.08
C ALA A 188 -2.08 6.43 7.04
N ALA A 189 -2.81 7.52 6.87
CA ALA A 189 -3.89 7.64 5.89
C ALA A 189 -3.36 7.76 4.44
N GLU A 190 -2.17 8.32 4.26
CA GLU A 190 -1.54 8.44 2.93
C GLU A 190 -0.84 7.14 2.51
N VAL A 191 -0.21 6.43 3.45
CA VAL A 191 0.52 5.18 3.16
C VAL A 191 -0.02 4.03 4.01
N PRO A 192 -1.30 3.62 3.83
CA PRO A 192 -1.88 2.50 4.58
C PRO A 192 -1.23 1.15 4.30
N ALA A 193 -0.49 0.98 3.21
CA ALA A 193 0.33 -0.21 2.99
C ALA A 193 1.33 -0.45 4.13
N SER A 194 1.83 0.60 4.78
CA SER A 194 2.71 0.51 5.94
C SER A 194 2.02 -0.04 7.21
N LEU A 195 0.70 -0.11 7.20
CA LEU A 195 -0.09 -0.65 8.33
C LEU A 195 -0.33 -2.16 8.24
N LEU A 196 0.00 -2.76 7.09
CA LEU A 196 -0.14 -4.21 6.92
C LEU A 196 0.73 -4.94 7.95
N LEU A 197 0.14 -5.90 8.65
CA LEU A 197 0.82 -6.67 9.72
C LEU A 197 1.33 -5.82 10.91
N SER A 198 0.88 -4.57 11.07
CA SER A 198 1.29 -3.72 12.20
C SER A 198 0.79 -4.23 13.55
N GLY A 199 -0.35 -4.93 13.59
CA GLY A 199 -0.85 -5.59 14.81
C GLY A 199 0.13 -6.63 15.35
N PRO A 200 0.50 -7.67 14.57
CA PRO A 200 1.53 -8.63 14.94
C PRO A 200 2.87 -7.97 15.32
N ALA A 201 3.35 -6.98 14.54
CA ALA A 201 4.60 -6.27 14.85
C ALA A 201 4.56 -5.59 16.23
N GLY A 202 3.43 -4.96 16.59
CA GLY A 202 3.23 -4.36 17.90
C GLY A 202 3.19 -5.38 19.03
N GLY A 203 2.54 -6.51 18.80
CA GLY A 203 2.49 -7.64 19.74
C GLY A 203 3.88 -8.19 20.05
N VAL A 204 4.69 -8.40 19.02
CA VAL A 204 6.08 -8.87 19.17
C VAL A 204 6.93 -7.87 19.93
N ALA A 205 6.86 -6.58 19.58
CA ALA A 205 7.62 -5.54 20.26
C ALA A 205 7.26 -5.44 21.75
N ALA A 206 5.95 -5.50 22.09
CA ALA A 206 5.48 -5.48 23.47
C ALA A 206 5.93 -6.72 24.26
N ALA A 207 5.79 -7.91 23.64
CA ALA A 207 6.22 -9.16 24.27
C ALA A 207 7.73 -9.20 24.51
N ALA A 208 8.54 -8.74 23.56
CA ALA A 208 10.00 -8.63 23.74
C ALA A 208 10.37 -7.71 24.89
N ALA A 209 9.71 -6.55 25.01
CA ALA A 209 9.95 -5.62 26.12
C ALA A 209 9.57 -6.22 27.48
N ILE A 210 8.43 -6.92 27.57
CA ILE A 210 7.97 -7.58 28.80
C ILE A 210 8.92 -8.73 29.16
N ALA A 211 9.28 -9.59 28.21
CA ALA A 211 10.19 -10.70 28.40
C ALA A 211 11.55 -10.23 28.93
N ALA A 212 12.12 -9.19 28.32
CA ALA A 212 13.36 -8.57 28.79
C ALA A 212 13.24 -8.04 30.22
N ALA A 213 12.14 -7.34 30.55
CA ALA A 213 11.88 -6.83 31.89
C ALA A 213 11.73 -7.95 32.94
N CYS A 214 11.24 -9.12 32.52
CA CYS A 214 11.11 -10.31 33.38
C CYS A 214 12.39 -11.18 33.43
N GLY A 215 13.44 -10.82 32.70
CA GLY A 215 14.72 -11.57 32.69
C GLY A 215 14.71 -12.78 31.75
N PHE A 216 13.78 -12.85 30.79
CA PHE A 216 13.70 -13.91 29.77
C PHE A 216 14.14 -13.33 28.41
N PRO A 217 15.44 -13.51 28.00
CA PRO A 217 15.94 -12.96 26.74
C PRO A 217 15.34 -13.66 25.51
N ASP A 218 14.96 -14.92 25.67
CA ASP A 218 14.35 -15.75 24.62
C ASP A 218 12.88 -15.98 24.94
N ALA A 219 11.99 -15.56 24.06
CA ALA A 219 10.55 -15.70 24.21
C ALA A 219 9.91 -16.00 22.86
N VAL A 220 8.84 -16.81 22.89
CA VAL A 220 7.98 -17.04 21.73
C VAL A 220 6.64 -16.35 22.01
N THR A 221 6.18 -15.56 21.05
CA THR A 221 4.86 -14.95 21.12
C THR A 221 3.84 -15.83 20.40
N PHE A 222 2.63 -15.90 20.94
CA PHE A 222 1.52 -16.62 20.35
C PHE A 222 0.28 -15.75 20.47
N ASP A 223 -0.14 -15.14 19.35
CA ASP A 223 -1.33 -14.32 19.26
C ASP A 223 -2.40 -15.04 18.44
N MET A 224 -3.51 -15.40 19.09
CA MET A 224 -4.61 -16.10 18.46
C MET A 224 -5.87 -15.21 18.48
N GLY A 225 -6.21 -14.70 17.31
CA GLY A 225 -7.48 -14.00 17.05
C GLY A 225 -8.59 -14.93 16.57
N GLY A 226 -9.69 -14.33 16.11
CA GLY A 226 -10.82 -15.07 15.54
C GLY A 226 -10.60 -15.54 14.10
N THR A 227 -9.62 -14.98 13.39
CA THR A 227 -9.37 -15.19 11.95
C THR A 227 -7.95 -15.67 11.64
N SER A 228 -6.98 -15.36 12.48
CA SER A 228 -5.58 -15.71 12.29
C SER A 228 -4.89 -16.04 13.60
N THR A 229 -3.76 -16.72 13.48
CA THR A 229 -2.84 -17.01 14.58
C THR A 229 -1.45 -16.60 14.15
N ASP A 230 -0.81 -15.73 14.92
CA ASP A 230 0.52 -15.23 14.66
C ASP A 230 1.49 -15.79 15.71
N VAL A 231 2.59 -16.39 15.25
CA VAL A 231 3.65 -16.97 16.11
C VAL A 231 4.99 -16.33 15.70
N CYS A 232 5.71 -15.77 16.66
CA CYS A 232 7.01 -15.12 16.43
C CYS A 232 8.02 -15.48 17.52
#